data_00be0a44a9f8bf7f48859551fffd2c2c
#
_entry.id   00be0a44a9f8bf7f48859551fffd2c2c
#
_cell.length_a   1.000
_cell.length_b   1.000
_cell.length_c   1.000
_cell.angle_alpha   90.00
_cell.angle_beta   90.00
_cell.angle_gamma   90.00
#
_symmetry.space_group_name_H-M   'P 1'
#
loop_
_entity.id
_entity.type
_entity.pdbx_description
1 polymer ?
#
loop_
_entity_poly.entity_id
_entity_poly.type
_entity_poly.pdbx_seq_one_letter_code
_entity_poly.pdbx_strand_id
1 'polypeptide(L)'
;MHIEFQKTMQQLAAAQVSGLGDVVKEVSDFTPIDFRVGVQWLVAQNNPHLAQALAEAGLSLYPDSEDILVISGLLAMTREDWPLAIELLQDLVKVQKERVQPMTCQMLARAWACNLDMDQAHTVLDSALKIWPDNETLIQEKNTLILSSLAMAASPETH
;
A
#
# COMPACT_ATOMS: atom_id res chain seq x y z
N MET A 1 -10.55 -1.11 -20.96
CA MET A 1 -9.40 -0.19 -20.87
C MET A 1 -9.39 0.66 -22.14
N HIS A 2 -9.48 1.99 -21.99
CA HIS A 2 -9.53 2.88 -23.14
C HIS A 2 -8.23 2.82 -23.95
N ILE A 3 -8.32 2.87 -25.29
CA ILE A 3 -7.16 2.86 -26.19
C ILE A 3 -6.19 4.01 -25.88
N GLU A 4 -6.72 5.16 -25.45
CA GLU A 4 -5.91 6.31 -25.01
C GLU A 4 -5.08 6.02 -23.76
N PHE A 5 -5.65 5.30 -22.79
CA PHE A 5 -4.93 4.88 -21.59
C PHE A 5 -3.72 4.02 -21.94
N GLN A 6 -3.90 2.99 -22.77
CA GLN A 6 -2.80 2.13 -23.20
C GLN A 6 -1.71 2.90 -23.94
N LYS A 7 -2.12 3.82 -24.81
CA LYS A 7 -1.18 4.68 -25.55
C LYS A 7 -0.38 5.58 -24.60
N THR A 8 -1.04 6.22 -23.66
CA THR A 8 -0.39 7.07 -22.64
C THR A 8 0.57 6.26 -21.77
N MET A 9 0.19 5.07 -21.34
CA MET A 9 1.06 4.19 -20.56
C MET A 9 2.28 3.73 -21.33
N GLN A 10 2.15 3.41 -22.61
CA GLN A 10 3.27 3.08 -23.49
C GLN A 10 4.19 4.28 -23.71
N GLN A 11 3.64 5.47 -23.87
CA GLN A 11 4.41 6.71 -23.99
C GLN A 11 5.19 7.03 -22.71
N LEU A 12 4.55 6.89 -21.53
CA LEU A 12 5.22 7.06 -20.25
C LEU A 12 6.35 6.05 -20.03
N ALA A 13 6.13 4.79 -20.42
CA ALA A 13 7.15 3.74 -20.32
C ALA A 13 8.32 3.97 -21.28
N ALA A 14 8.09 4.59 -22.44
CA ALA A 14 9.11 4.90 -23.44
C ALA A 14 9.80 6.26 -23.21
N ALA A 15 9.17 7.17 -22.46
CA ALA A 15 9.71 8.49 -22.16
C ALA A 15 10.78 8.41 -21.05
N GLN A 16 11.88 9.14 -21.22
CA GLN A 16 12.79 9.44 -20.12
C GLN A 16 12.14 10.53 -19.26
N VAL A 17 11.29 10.12 -18.33
CA VAL A 17 10.63 11.05 -17.43
C VAL A 17 11.64 11.58 -16.41
N SER A 18 11.89 12.87 -16.43
CA SER A 18 12.92 13.51 -15.60
C SER A 18 12.43 13.94 -14.20
N GLY A 19 11.11 13.82 -13.89
CA GLY A 19 10.58 14.17 -12.58
C GLY A 19 9.07 14.00 -12.44
N LEU A 20 8.60 14.13 -11.19
CA LEU A 20 7.18 14.01 -10.83
C LEU A 20 6.28 15.00 -11.59
N GLY A 21 6.75 16.23 -11.80
CA GLY A 21 5.97 17.27 -12.50
C GLY A 21 5.63 16.90 -13.96
N ASP A 22 6.54 16.24 -14.66
CA ASP A 22 6.31 15.77 -16.02
C ASP A 22 5.28 14.64 -16.05
N VAL A 23 5.35 13.71 -15.09
CA VAL A 23 4.36 12.62 -14.96
C VAL A 23 2.98 13.20 -14.67
N VAL A 24 2.85 14.12 -13.71
CA VAL A 24 1.57 14.76 -13.36
C VAL A 24 0.93 15.44 -14.58
N LYS A 25 1.71 16.11 -15.40
CA LYS A 25 1.22 16.77 -16.61
C LYS A 25 0.66 15.79 -17.63
N GLU A 26 1.36 14.68 -17.87
CA GLU A 26 0.95 13.66 -18.85
C GLU A 26 -0.29 12.86 -18.39
N VAL A 27 -0.51 12.74 -17.11
CA VAL A 27 -1.60 11.93 -16.51
C VAL A 27 -2.70 12.77 -15.86
N SER A 28 -2.75 14.08 -16.16
CA SER A 28 -3.73 15.00 -15.56
C SER A 28 -5.19 14.58 -15.78
N ASP A 29 -5.47 13.86 -16.86
CA ASP A 29 -6.81 13.38 -17.23
C ASP A 29 -7.10 11.96 -16.68
N PHE A 30 -6.16 11.35 -15.97
CA PHE A 30 -6.37 10.03 -15.37
C PHE A 30 -7.34 10.11 -14.19
N THR A 31 -8.26 9.16 -14.15
CA THR A 31 -9.10 8.92 -12.97
C THR A 31 -8.32 8.11 -11.92
N PRO A 32 -8.77 8.08 -10.64
CA PRO A 32 -8.14 7.22 -9.63
C PRO A 32 -8.01 5.75 -10.03
N ILE A 33 -9.00 5.23 -10.77
CA ILE A 33 -8.96 3.85 -11.28
C ILE A 33 -7.86 3.68 -12.34
N ASP A 34 -7.66 4.68 -13.20
CA ASP A 34 -6.61 4.65 -14.22
C ASP A 34 -5.23 4.62 -13.57
N PHE A 35 -5.00 5.40 -12.50
CA PHE A 35 -3.77 5.34 -11.71
C PHE A 35 -3.54 3.95 -11.12
N ARG A 36 -4.56 3.37 -10.47
CA ARG A 36 -4.46 2.03 -9.89
C ARG A 36 -4.08 0.98 -10.94
N VAL A 37 -4.79 0.96 -12.05
CA VAL A 37 -4.52 0.03 -13.15
C VAL A 37 -3.15 0.28 -13.78
N GLY A 38 -2.78 1.56 -13.94
CA GLY A 38 -1.49 1.96 -14.49
C GLY A 38 -0.31 1.52 -13.61
N VAL A 39 -0.39 1.73 -12.32
CA VAL A 39 0.63 1.26 -11.36
C VAL A 39 0.76 -0.26 -11.40
N GLN A 40 -0.36 -0.99 -11.36
CA GLN A 40 -0.35 -2.46 -11.46
C GLN A 40 0.29 -2.94 -12.78
N TRP A 41 -0.03 -2.30 -13.89
CA TRP A 41 0.55 -2.62 -15.17
C TRP A 41 2.07 -2.38 -15.20
N LEU A 42 2.54 -1.25 -14.67
CA LEU A 42 3.98 -0.93 -14.61
C LEU A 42 4.75 -1.91 -13.71
N VAL A 43 4.17 -2.31 -12.59
CA VAL A 43 4.75 -3.35 -11.73
C VAL A 43 4.87 -4.67 -12.50
N ALA A 44 3.83 -5.07 -13.24
CA ALA A 44 3.85 -6.27 -14.08
C ALA A 44 4.88 -6.20 -15.21
N GLN A 45 5.18 -4.99 -15.72
CA GLN A 45 6.23 -4.74 -16.70
C GLN A 45 7.64 -4.62 -16.09
N ASN A 46 7.78 -4.89 -14.79
CA ASN A 46 9.03 -4.74 -14.06
C ASN A 46 9.64 -3.32 -14.16
N ASN A 47 8.77 -2.31 -14.10
CA ASN A 47 9.16 -0.90 -14.12
C ASN A 47 8.78 -0.21 -12.79
N PRO A 48 9.47 -0.52 -11.68
CA PRO A 48 9.08 -0.03 -10.35
C PRO A 48 9.28 1.48 -10.18
N HIS A 49 10.25 2.07 -10.86
CA HIS A 49 10.51 3.51 -10.77
C HIS A 49 9.36 4.32 -11.36
N LEU A 50 8.87 3.92 -12.52
CA LEU A 50 7.75 4.61 -13.16
C LEU A 50 6.43 4.31 -12.43
N ALA A 51 6.26 3.09 -11.88
CA ALA A 51 5.13 2.75 -11.03
C ALA A 51 5.06 3.67 -9.80
N GLN A 52 6.20 3.94 -9.17
CA GLN A 52 6.29 4.88 -8.05
C GLN A 52 5.93 6.31 -8.48
N ALA A 53 6.54 6.80 -9.56
CA ALA A 53 6.26 8.14 -10.06
C ALA A 53 4.77 8.33 -10.40
N LEU A 54 4.13 7.31 -10.98
CA LEU A 54 2.70 7.32 -11.27
C LEU A 54 1.85 7.32 -10.00
N ALA A 55 2.21 6.53 -8.99
CA ALA A 55 1.52 6.51 -7.70
C ALA A 55 1.64 7.87 -6.97
N GLU A 56 2.82 8.48 -6.98
CA GLU A 56 3.05 9.82 -6.42
C GLU A 56 2.25 10.91 -7.15
N ALA A 57 2.15 10.82 -8.47
CA ALA A 57 1.27 11.71 -9.26
C ALA A 57 -0.20 11.53 -8.87
N GLY A 58 -0.64 10.30 -8.68
CA GLY A 58 -1.99 9.98 -8.19
C GLY A 58 -2.27 10.58 -6.82
N LEU A 59 -1.35 10.43 -5.87
CA LEU A 59 -1.45 11.03 -4.53
C LEU A 59 -1.51 12.56 -4.58
N SER A 60 -0.77 13.18 -5.50
CA SER A 60 -0.80 14.64 -5.68
C SER A 60 -2.15 15.14 -6.19
N LEU A 61 -2.78 14.39 -7.11
CA LEU A 61 -4.06 14.79 -7.73
C LEU A 61 -5.28 14.35 -6.90
N TYR A 62 -5.20 13.22 -6.22
CA TYR A 62 -6.31 12.57 -5.51
C TYR A 62 -5.88 12.07 -4.13
N PRO A 63 -5.47 12.96 -3.20
CA PRO A 63 -4.87 12.55 -1.92
C PRO A 63 -5.82 11.72 -1.03
N ASP A 64 -7.13 11.90 -1.16
CA ASP A 64 -8.15 11.22 -0.36
C ASP A 64 -8.85 10.08 -1.11
N SER A 65 -8.30 9.63 -2.23
CA SER A 65 -8.89 8.51 -2.99
C SER A 65 -8.49 7.17 -2.40
N GLU A 66 -9.49 6.33 -2.09
CA GLU A 66 -9.26 4.95 -1.62
C GLU A 66 -8.42 4.15 -2.61
N ASP A 67 -8.71 4.24 -3.92
CA ASP A 67 -7.97 3.52 -4.97
C ASP A 67 -6.49 3.91 -4.98
N ILE A 68 -6.20 5.19 -4.84
CA ILE A 68 -4.82 5.70 -4.83
C ILE A 68 -4.10 5.29 -3.55
N LEU A 69 -4.74 5.47 -2.39
CA LEU A 69 -4.15 5.11 -1.09
C LEU A 69 -3.85 3.61 -0.99
N VAL A 70 -4.77 2.76 -1.48
CA VAL A 70 -4.56 1.30 -1.50
C VAL A 70 -3.37 0.93 -2.38
N ILE A 71 -3.33 1.41 -3.64
CA ILE A 71 -2.26 1.01 -4.55
C ILE A 71 -0.90 1.57 -4.14
N SER A 72 -0.87 2.80 -3.62
CA SER A 72 0.35 3.43 -3.12
C SER A 72 0.86 2.75 -1.85
N GLY A 73 -0.04 2.37 -0.94
CA GLY A 73 0.30 1.59 0.26
C GLY A 73 0.86 0.21 -0.08
N LEU A 74 0.23 -0.51 -1.01
CA LEU A 74 0.73 -1.80 -1.50
C LEU A 74 2.11 -1.66 -2.16
N LEU A 75 2.32 -0.63 -2.97
CA LEU A 75 3.60 -0.37 -3.61
C LEU A 75 4.70 -0.06 -2.57
N ALA A 76 4.39 0.74 -1.55
CA ALA A 76 5.30 1.03 -0.46
C ALA A 76 5.67 -0.25 0.32
N MET A 77 4.69 -1.14 0.61
CA MET A 77 4.94 -2.44 1.24
C MET A 77 5.85 -3.33 0.38
N THR A 78 5.62 -3.38 -0.93
CA THR A 78 6.43 -4.17 -1.87
C THR A 78 7.89 -3.69 -1.91
N ARG A 79 8.10 -2.41 -1.68
CA ARG A 79 9.44 -1.79 -1.63
C ARG A 79 10.05 -1.78 -0.23
N GLU A 80 9.36 -2.37 0.74
CA GLU A 80 9.77 -2.39 2.14
C GLU A 80 9.91 -0.98 2.77
N ASP A 81 9.22 0.00 2.19
CA ASP A 81 9.12 1.34 2.77
C ASP A 81 8.00 1.37 3.81
N TRP A 82 8.28 0.75 4.95
CA TRP A 82 7.29 0.55 6.01
C TRP A 82 6.75 1.85 6.60
N PRO A 83 7.58 2.88 6.86
CA PRO A 83 7.06 4.16 7.35
C PRO A 83 6.05 4.80 6.39
N LEU A 84 6.34 4.81 5.09
CA LEU A 84 5.41 5.31 4.08
C LEU A 84 4.16 4.44 3.96
N ALA A 85 4.31 3.12 4.00
CA ALA A 85 3.19 2.20 3.97
C ALA A 85 2.23 2.44 5.15
N ILE A 86 2.76 2.63 6.36
CA ILE A 86 1.98 2.93 7.56
C ILE A 86 1.22 4.25 7.39
N GLU A 87 1.88 5.31 6.95
CA GLU A 87 1.24 6.61 6.72
C GLU A 87 0.07 6.51 5.75
N LEU A 88 0.29 5.92 4.58
CA LEU A 88 -0.74 5.76 3.54
C LEU A 88 -1.91 4.88 4.00
N LEU A 89 -1.63 3.79 4.72
CA LEU A 89 -2.67 2.91 5.23
C LEU A 89 -3.46 3.53 6.39
N GLN A 90 -2.84 4.36 7.21
CA GLN A 90 -3.55 5.14 8.23
C GLN A 90 -4.47 6.19 7.58
N ASP A 91 -4.02 6.85 6.51
CA ASP A 91 -4.86 7.76 5.74
C ASP A 91 -6.02 7.03 5.07
N LEU A 92 -5.78 5.82 4.56
CA LEU A 92 -6.85 4.96 4.03
C LEU A 92 -7.91 4.64 5.11
N VAL A 93 -7.49 4.30 6.33
CA VAL A 93 -8.42 4.07 7.45
C VAL A 93 -9.26 5.31 7.73
N LYS A 94 -8.63 6.51 7.74
CA LYS A 94 -9.35 7.79 7.94
C LYS A 94 -10.37 8.06 6.85
N VAL A 95 -10.05 7.77 5.59
CA VAL A 95 -10.95 7.96 4.45
C VAL A 95 -12.10 6.97 4.47
N GLN A 96 -11.84 5.71 4.79
CA GLN A 96 -12.85 4.66 4.88
C GLN A 96 -13.81 4.87 6.06
N LYS A 97 -13.37 5.46 7.15
CA LYS A 97 -14.18 5.73 8.37
C LYS A 97 -14.86 4.47 8.89
N GLU A 98 -16.20 4.48 8.91
CA GLU A 98 -17.01 3.34 9.36
C GLU A 98 -17.03 2.17 8.37
N ARG A 99 -16.50 2.37 7.15
CA ARG A 99 -16.43 1.34 6.10
C ARG A 99 -15.04 0.71 5.98
N VAL A 100 -14.21 0.82 7.03
CA VAL A 100 -12.87 0.20 7.04
C VAL A 100 -13.00 -1.29 6.71
N GLN A 101 -12.11 -1.77 5.82
CA GLN A 101 -12.14 -3.16 5.37
C GLN A 101 -11.17 -4.01 6.20
N PRO A 102 -11.48 -5.30 6.42
CA PRO A 102 -10.55 -6.22 7.10
C PRO A 102 -9.16 -6.23 6.47
N MET A 103 -9.09 -6.19 5.13
CA MET A 103 -7.83 -6.14 4.38
C MET A 103 -6.99 -4.91 4.73
N THR A 104 -7.60 -3.74 4.91
CA THR A 104 -6.90 -2.51 5.32
C THR A 104 -6.22 -2.69 6.67
N CYS A 105 -6.94 -3.27 7.63
CA CYS A 105 -6.40 -3.56 8.96
C CYS A 105 -5.27 -4.59 8.91
N GLN A 106 -5.41 -5.63 8.09
CA GLN A 106 -4.38 -6.64 7.88
C GLN A 106 -3.09 -6.02 7.32
N MET A 107 -3.21 -5.22 6.27
CA MET A 107 -2.07 -4.55 5.65
C MET A 107 -1.37 -3.61 6.64
N LEU A 108 -2.14 -2.82 7.38
CA LEU A 108 -1.60 -1.89 8.37
C LEU A 108 -0.89 -2.62 9.51
N ALA A 109 -1.47 -3.70 10.03
CA ALA A 109 -0.84 -4.52 11.07
C ALA A 109 0.47 -5.14 10.58
N ARG A 110 0.48 -5.66 9.35
CA ARG A 110 1.71 -6.20 8.73
C ARG A 110 2.78 -5.13 8.54
N ALA A 111 2.41 -3.94 8.09
CA ALA A 111 3.34 -2.83 7.93
C ALA A 111 3.97 -2.43 9.28
N TRP A 112 3.18 -2.35 10.37
CA TRP A 112 3.69 -2.11 11.72
C TRP A 112 4.64 -3.20 12.19
N ALA A 113 4.28 -4.48 11.99
CA ALA A 113 5.13 -5.61 12.37
C ALA A 113 6.47 -5.60 11.62
N CYS A 114 6.44 -5.35 10.30
CA CYS A 114 7.65 -5.23 9.49
C CYS A 114 8.49 -3.99 9.84
N ASN A 115 7.84 -2.95 10.36
CA ASN A 115 8.52 -1.77 10.92
C ASN A 115 9.01 -1.98 12.36
N LEU A 116 8.97 -3.21 12.86
CA LEU A 116 9.40 -3.64 14.20
C LEU A 116 8.59 -3.05 15.36
N ASP A 117 7.39 -2.57 15.11
CA ASP A 117 6.44 -2.11 16.14
C ASP A 117 5.33 -3.14 16.33
N MET A 118 5.64 -4.20 17.07
CA MET A 118 4.72 -5.31 17.32
C MET A 118 3.51 -4.89 18.17
N ASP A 119 3.67 -3.92 19.06
CA ASP A 119 2.59 -3.43 19.92
C ASP A 119 1.50 -2.75 19.08
N GLN A 120 1.90 -1.92 18.13
CA GLN A 120 0.96 -1.31 17.19
C GLN A 120 0.28 -2.35 16.28
N ALA A 121 1.05 -3.33 15.80
CA ALA A 121 0.51 -4.42 14.99
C ALA A 121 -0.57 -5.20 15.74
N HIS A 122 -0.32 -5.59 16.99
CA HIS A 122 -1.31 -6.26 17.84
C HIS A 122 -2.54 -5.38 18.11
N THR A 123 -2.33 -4.10 18.41
CA THR A 123 -3.42 -3.15 18.65
C THR A 123 -4.37 -3.04 17.47
N VAL A 124 -3.84 -2.95 16.25
CA VAL A 124 -4.64 -2.89 15.02
C VAL A 124 -5.45 -4.18 14.83
N LEU A 125 -4.81 -5.35 14.99
CA LEU A 125 -5.50 -6.64 14.82
C LEU A 125 -6.54 -6.90 15.90
N ASP A 126 -6.26 -6.57 17.14
CA ASP A 126 -7.21 -6.75 18.23
C ASP A 126 -8.45 -5.87 18.07
N SER A 127 -8.24 -4.63 17.59
CA SER A 127 -9.35 -3.73 17.27
C SER A 127 -10.17 -4.24 16.07
N ALA A 128 -9.51 -4.76 15.04
CA ALA A 128 -10.18 -5.33 13.88
C ALA A 128 -10.97 -6.59 14.24
N LEU A 129 -10.42 -7.49 15.07
CA LEU A 129 -11.07 -8.73 15.50
C LEU A 129 -12.25 -8.50 16.43
N LYS A 130 -12.37 -7.34 17.09
CA LYS A 130 -13.60 -6.96 17.80
C LYS A 130 -14.75 -6.69 16.84
N ILE A 131 -14.45 -6.20 15.63
CA ILE A 131 -15.45 -5.93 14.58
C ILE A 131 -15.76 -7.20 13.79
N TRP A 132 -14.72 -7.97 13.43
CA TRP A 132 -14.82 -9.19 12.63
C TRP A 132 -14.18 -10.39 13.34
N PRO A 133 -14.81 -10.92 14.40
CA PRO A 133 -14.22 -11.96 15.27
C PRO A 133 -13.96 -13.29 14.55
N ASP A 134 -14.73 -13.59 13.50
CA ASP A 134 -14.64 -14.83 12.73
C ASP A 134 -13.87 -14.67 11.41
N ASN A 135 -13.20 -13.54 11.19
CA ASN A 135 -12.42 -13.31 9.97
C ASN A 135 -11.13 -14.13 10.00
N GLU A 136 -11.08 -15.19 9.20
CA GLU A 136 -9.97 -16.15 9.18
C GLU A 136 -8.63 -15.47 8.83
N THR A 137 -8.64 -14.51 7.92
CA THR A 137 -7.42 -13.80 7.50
C THR A 137 -6.81 -12.99 8.64
N LEU A 138 -7.64 -12.28 9.41
CA LEU A 138 -7.18 -11.53 10.59
C LEU A 138 -6.71 -12.45 11.71
N ILE A 139 -7.40 -13.58 11.93
CA ILE A 139 -7.00 -14.60 12.91
C ILE A 139 -5.63 -15.18 12.53
N GLN A 140 -5.42 -15.53 11.26
CA GLN A 140 -4.14 -16.04 10.77
C GLN A 140 -3.02 -15.02 10.92
N GLU A 141 -3.27 -13.76 10.60
CA GLU A 141 -2.29 -12.69 10.76
C GLU A 141 -1.89 -12.52 12.23
N LYS A 142 -2.86 -12.54 13.14
CA LYS A 142 -2.59 -12.47 14.59
C LYS A 142 -1.75 -13.66 15.07
N ASN A 143 -2.07 -14.87 14.64
CA ASN A 143 -1.30 -16.07 14.99
C ASN A 143 0.14 -15.97 14.46
N THR A 144 0.33 -15.49 13.25
CA THR A 144 1.66 -15.25 12.66
C THR A 144 2.47 -14.27 13.49
N LEU A 145 1.87 -13.17 13.94
CA LEU A 145 2.55 -12.19 14.81
C LEU A 145 2.94 -12.78 16.16
N ILE A 146 2.08 -13.57 16.78
CA ILE A 146 2.37 -14.25 18.05
C ILE A 146 3.57 -15.18 17.88
N LEU A 147 3.59 -16.01 16.83
CA LEU A 147 4.71 -16.91 16.55
C LEU A 147 6.01 -16.15 16.29
N SER A 148 5.97 -15.04 15.56
CA SER A 148 7.13 -14.19 15.31
C SER A 148 7.67 -13.57 16.60
N SER A 149 6.80 -13.10 17.48
CA SER A 149 7.18 -12.55 18.78
C SER A 149 7.84 -13.59 19.68
N LEU A 150 7.33 -14.82 19.69
CA LEU A 150 7.92 -15.95 20.45
C LEU A 150 9.29 -16.35 19.90
N ALA A 151 9.45 -16.38 18.58
CA ALA A 151 10.73 -16.68 17.93
C ALA A 151 11.80 -15.61 18.25
N MET A 152 11.43 -14.34 18.27
CA MET A 152 12.33 -13.24 18.66
C MET A 152 12.75 -13.33 20.13
N ALA A 153 11.83 -13.69 21.03
CA ALA A 153 12.11 -13.86 22.46
C ALA A 153 12.98 -15.10 22.75
N ALA A 154 12.93 -16.13 21.89
CA ALA A 154 13.70 -17.38 22.04
C ALA A 154 15.11 -17.31 21.43
N SER A 155 15.45 -16.26 20.66
CA SER A 155 16.81 -16.08 20.10
C SER A 155 17.78 -15.75 21.24
N PRO A 156 18.82 -16.57 21.49
CA PRO A 156 19.80 -16.23 22.50
C PRO A 156 20.58 -14.99 22.05
N GLU A 157 20.70 -14.01 22.95
CA GLU A 157 21.62 -12.91 22.76
C GLU A 157 23.04 -13.51 22.61
N THR A 158 23.52 -13.53 21.37
CA THR A 158 24.93 -13.79 21.12
C THR A 158 25.72 -12.57 21.53
N HIS A 159 26.31 -12.62 22.72
CA HIS A 159 27.35 -11.69 23.15
C HIS A 159 28.63 -11.86 22.34
#